data_e51ed0ddbf87e6efd410c1bcf0d3ea15
#
_entry.id   e51ed0ddbf87e6efd410c1bcf0d3ea15
#
_cell.length_a   1.000
_cell.length_b   1.000
_cell.length_c   1.000
_cell.angle_alpha   90.00
_cell.angle_beta   90.00
_cell.angle_gamma   90.00
#
_symmetry.space_group_name_H-M   'P 1'
#
loop_
_entity.id
_entity.type
_entity.pdbx_description
1 polymer ?
#
loop_
_entity_poly.entity_id
_entity_poly.type
_entity_poly.pdbx_seq_one_letter_code
_entity_poly.pdbx_strand_id
1 'polypeptide(L)'
;MEKINKLKKILKSENIDGYIVPKNDEFFGEYIPDYKDRLKYISNFTGSYGFALILTNQNFLFVDGRYTLQAHKQCGNLFKIKTIPNELPGDILKNKKLKIGFDPNLFTSRTMNIFFSKTNCKFIPLNYNLIDKIWKRKENKQKKKFYILPNNSASERYQSKINKIIFEMRKNKAEFFFISASENNAWLLNIRGNDSKYTPIPHSYILIDKMKNINFFCDLQKIPSSFKKNFDKIKFINVNNIKNILSKITRKKFIIDGSTCSFFFENIISENNKIINNQDPIYFLKSIKTKNEIENIKKAHIYDGAALTKYLFWIKNNFEKKKITEISAAQKLFNFRKKNKNFKFLSFPTISGSGPNGAIIHYKATKTSNRRLNKGEI
;
A
#
# COMPACT_ATOMS: atom_id res chain seq x y z
N MET A 1 -5.12 25.72 3.79
CA MET A 1 -6.50 26.15 4.12
C MET A 1 -7.45 26.02 2.94
N GLU A 2 -7.11 26.51 1.74
CA GLU A 2 -7.99 26.48 0.55
C GLU A 2 -8.56 25.09 0.20
N LYS A 3 -7.72 24.05 0.21
CA LYS A 3 -8.14 22.66 -0.09
C LYS A 3 -9.20 22.14 0.89
N ILE A 4 -9.03 22.42 2.18
CA ILE A 4 -9.98 22.03 3.24
C ILE A 4 -11.30 22.78 3.05
N ASN A 5 -11.24 24.07 2.74
CA ASN A 5 -12.45 24.87 2.49
C ASN A 5 -13.22 24.36 1.24
N LYS A 6 -12.51 23.99 0.17
CA LYS A 6 -13.14 23.36 -1.01
C LYS A 6 -13.84 22.05 -0.64
N LEU A 7 -13.18 21.19 0.16
CA LEU A 7 -13.81 19.96 0.65
C LEU A 7 -15.04 20.25 1.49
N LYS A 8 -14.97 21.19 2.46
CA LYS A 8 -16.11 21.54 3.33
C LYS A 8 -17.31 22.07 2.53
N LYS A 9 -17.10 22.79 1.43
CA LYS A 9 -18.18 23.18 0.52
C LYS A 9 -18.89 21.96 -0.09
N ILE A 10 -18.12 20.95 -0.49
CA ILE A 10 -18.68 19.68 -1.02
C ILE A 10 -19.41 18.92 0.09
N LEU A 11 -18.86 18.85 1.31
CA LEU A 11 -19.56 18.20 2.43
C LEU A 11 -20.96 18.78 2.62
N LYS A 12 -21.09 20.09 2.56
CA LYS A 12 -22.38 20.79 2.68
C LYS A 12 -23.32 20.44 1.53
N SER A 13 -22.85 20.41 0.29
CA SER A 13 -23.69 20.07 -0.89
C SER A 13 -24.11 18.59 -0.92
N GLU A 14 -23.30 17.69 -0.33
CA GLU A 14 -23.62 16.25 -0.24
C GLU A 14 -24.42 15.90 1.04
N ASN A 15 -24.77 16.90 1.87
CA ASN A 15 -25.49 16.73 3.14
C ASN A 15 -24.80 15.73 4.09
N ILE A 16 -23.48 15.84 4.22
CA ILE A 16 -22.63 15.06 5.14
C ILE A 16 -21.84 16.00 6.04
N ASP A 17 -21.61 15.58 7.28
CA ASP A 17 -21.01 16.40 8.34
C ASP A 17 -19.50 16.27 8.40
N GLY A 18 -18.94 15.23 7.77
CA GLY A 18 -17.52 14.99 7.74
C GLY A 18 -17.09 13.96 6.72
N TYR A 19 -15.78 13.86 6.49
CA TYR A 19 -15.16 12.93 5.55
C TYR A 19 -13.85 12.36 6.10
N ILE A 20 -13.62 11.07 5.83
CA ILE A 20 -12.41 10.37 6.24
C ILE A 20 -11.50 10.17 5.06
N VAL A 21 -10.21 10.52 5.23
CA VAL A 21 -9.17 10.38 4.20
C VAL A 21 -8.02 9.55 4.76
N PRO A 22 -7.89 8.27 4.39
CA PRO A 22 -6.82 7.40 4.88
C PRO A 22 -5.52 7.57 4.08
N LYS A 23 -4.43 7.07 4.64
CA LYS A 23 -3.16 6.84 3.95
C LYS A 23 -3.19 5.49 3.23
N ASN A 24 -4.14 5.33 2.31
CA ASN A 24 -4.31 4.13 1.50
C ASN A 24 -4.59 4.50 0.05
N ASP A 25 -4.26 3.59 -0.86
CA ASP A 25 -4.87 3.51 -2.18
C ASP A 25 -5.76 2.26 -2.29
N GLU A 26 -6.33 2.02 -3.43
CA GLU A 26 -7.27 0.93 -3.69
C GLU A 26 -6.64 -0.48 -3.57
N PHE A 27 -5.32 -0.56 -3.52
CA PHE A 27 -4.56 -1.83 -3.40
C PHE A 27 -3.94 -2.03 -2.01
N PHE A 28 -4.13 -1.10 -1.08
CA PHE A 28 -3.58 -1.12 0.28
C PHE A 28 -2.06 -1.34 0.33
N GLY A 29 -1.35 -0.89 -0.73
CA GLY A 29 0.10 -1.00 -0.79
C GLY A 29 0.81 -0.08 0.20
N GLU A 30 1.94 -0.53 0.75
CA GLU A 30 2.75 0.28 1.68
C GLU A 30 3.25 1.59 1.05
N TYR A 31 3.61 1.54 -0.24
CA TYR A 31 4.09 2.70 -0.98
C TYR A 31 3.03 3.17 -1.97
N ILE A 32 2.28 4.18 -1.58
CA ILE A 32 1.24 4.79 -2.39
C ILE A 32 1.89 5.67 -3.47
N PRO A 33 1.48 5.57 -4.74
CA PRO A 33 1.90 6.51 -5.77
C PRO A 33 1.53 7.95 -5.43
N ASP A 34 2.43 8.92 -5.70
CA ASP A 34 2.21 10.32 -5.32
C ASP A 34 0.88 10.90 -5.85
N TYR A 35 0.41 10.43 -7.00
CA TYR A 35 -0.87 10.87 -7.60
C TYR A 35 -2.11 10.22 -6.95
N LYS A 36 -1.93 9.27 -6.03
CA LYS A 36 -2.99 8.64 -5.22
C LYS A 36 -2.92 9.01 -3.74
N ASP A 37 -1.90 9.74 -3.31
CA ASP A 37 -1.69 10.12 -1.92
C ASP A 37 -2.62 11.27 -1.49
N ARG A 38 -3.89 10.94 -1.31
CA ARG A 38 -4.97 11.86 -0.98
C ARG A 38 -4.76 12.51 0.38
N LEU A 39 -4.21 11.75 1.35
CA LEU A 39 -3.90 12.29 2.67
C LEU A 39 -2.82 13.38 2.60
N LYS A 40 -1.74 13.13 1.86
CA LYS A 40 -0.69 14.14 1.62
C LYS A 40 -1.26 15.39 0.93
N TYR A 41 -2.14 15.20 -0.05
CA TYR A 41 -2.76 16.33 -0.73
C TYR A 41 -3.54 17.23 0.21
N ILE A 42 -4.40 16.68 1.09
CA ILE A 42 -5.29 17.47 1.93
C ILE A 42 -4.61 18.02 3.18
N SER A 43 -3.63 17.30 3.74
CA SER A 43 -2.99 17.62 5.03
C SER A 43 -1.54 18.07 4.95
N ASN A 44 -0.86 17.89 3.82
CA ASN A 44 0.59 17.97 3.63
C ASN A 44 1.40 16.88 4.37
N PHE A 45 0.76 15.98 5.09
CA PHE A 45 1.40 14.92 5.83
C PHE A 45 2.01 13.86 4.89
N THR A 46 3.30 13.55 5.09
CA THR A 46 4.05 12.62 4.24
C THR A 46 4.45 11.31 4.92
N GLY A 47 4.07 11.11 6.19
CA GLY A 47 4.28 9.85 6.90
C GLY A 47 3.58 8.68 6.20
N SER A 48 4.01 7.45 6.48
CA SER A 48 3.47 6.25 5.81
C SER A 48 2.18 5.71 6.43
N TYR A 49 1.80 6.16 7.62
CA TYR A 49 0.59 5.71 8.30
C TYR A 49 -0.17 6.88 8.94
N GLY A 50 -1.47 6.86 8.77
CA GLY A 50 -2.38 7.84 9.35
C GLY A 50 -3.64 8.05 8.51
N PHE A 51 -4.57 8.85 9.02
CA PHE A 51 -5.76 9.29 8.31
C PHE A 51 -6.29 10.60 8.88
N ALA A 52 -6.95 11.38 8.04
CA ALA A 52 -7.62 12.60 8.45
C ALA A 52 -9.12 12.38 8.63
N LEU A 53 -9.68 12.94 9.69
CA LEU A 53 -11.12 13.13 9.88
C LEU A 53 -11.38 14.64 9.77
N ILE A 54 -12.06 15.04 8.69
CA ILE A 54 -12.38 16.44 8.39
C ILE A 54 -13.86 16.65 8.65
N LEU A 55 -14.17 17.38 9.72
CA LEU A 55 -15.52 17.80 10.09
C LEU A 55 -15.77 19.23 9.63
N THR A 56 -17.01 19.65 9.64
CA THR A 56 -17.40 21.04 9.30
C THR A 56 -16.63 22.06 10.14
N ASN A 57 -16.45 21.81 11.43
CA ASN A 57 -15.86 22.77 12.38
C ASN A 57 -14.40 22.49 12.72
N GLN A 58 -13.96 21.23 12.64
CA GLN A 58 -12.63 20.80 13.11
C GLN A 58 -12.03 19.76 12.16
N ASN A 59 -10.71 19.73 12.12
CA ASN A 59 -9.98 18.73 11.37
C ASN A 59 -9.02 17.99 12.29
N PHE A 60 -9.00 16.68 12.20
CA PHE A 60 -8.14 15.82 12.99
C PHE A 60 -7.23 15.00 12.06
N LEU A 61 -5.97 14.85 12.44
CA LEU A 61 -5.04 13.94 11.81
C LEU A 61 -4.59 12.90 12.84
N PHE A 62 -4.94 11.66 12.59
CA PHE A 62 -4.56 10.53 13.41
C PHE A 62 -3.29 9.89 12.85
N VAL A 63 -2.27 9.76 13.67
CA VAL A 63 -0.98 9.15 13.33
C VAL A 63 -0.54 8.24 14.46
N ASP A 64 0.33 7.26 14.20
CA ASP A 64 0.98 6.54 15.28
C ASP A 64 2.15 7.33 15.90
N GLY A 65 2.67 6.86 17.03
CA GLY A 65 3.71 7.56 17.78
C GLY A 65 4.99 7.86 17.00
N ARG A 66 5.26 7.13 15.90
CA ARG A 66 6.42 7.40 15.03
C ARG A 66 6.33 8.73 14.29
N TYR A 67 5.12 9.23 14.07
CA TYR A 67 4.88 10.36 13.17
C TYR A 67 4.39 11.63 13.87
N THR A 68 4.26 11.66 15.19
CA THR A 68 3.75 12.84 15.93
C THR A 68 4.55 14.11 15.65
N LEU A 69 5.88 14.07 15.80
CA LEU A 69 6.77 15.20 15.50
C LEU A 69 6.62 15.68 14.05
N GLN A 70 6.61 14.74 13.12
CA GLN A 70 6.49 15.04 11.70
C GLN A 70 5.13 15.66 11.36
N ALA A 71 4.04 15.14 11.94
CA ALA A 71 2.69 15.64 11.73
C ALA A 71 2.54 17.08 12.22
N HIS A 72 3.02 17.40 13.42
CA HIS A 72 3.03 18.77 13.93
C HIS A 72 3.80 19.72 13.00
N LYS A 73 4.99 19.32 12.55
CA LYS A 73 5.82 20.14 11.66
C LYS A 73 5.20 20.37 10.28
N GLN A 74 4.53 19.35 9.71
CA GLN A 74 4.02 19.41 8.33
C GLN A 74 2.60 19.96 8.21
N CYS A 75 1.74 19.69 9.20
CA CYS A 75 0.33 20.05 9.12
C CYS A 75 -0.01 21.37 9.80
N GLY A 76 0.92 21.91 10.61
CA GLY A 76 0.75 23.16 11.32
C GLY A 76 -0.55 23.17 12.16
N ASN A 77 -1.24 24.31 12.15
CA ASN A 77 -2.48 24.51 12.92
C ASN A 77 -3.75 24.05 12.16
N LEU A 78 -3.60 23.46 10.97
CA LEU A 78 -4.76 23.04 10.15
C LEU A 78 -5.44 21.78 10.68
N PHE A 79 -4.71 20.96 11.46
CA PHE A 79 -5.19 19.71 12.02
C PHE A 79 -4.83 19.59 13.50
N LYS A 80 -5.77 19.10 14.30
CA LYS A 80 -5.49 18.60 15.66
C LYS A 80 -4.86 17.21 15.51
N ILE A 81 -3.60 17.09 15.91
CA ILE A 81 -2.87 15.82 15.84
C ILE A 81 -3.31 14.92 16.98
N LYS A 82 -3.66 13.66 16.66
CA LYS A 82 -4.06 12.62 17.58
C LYS A 82 -3.18 11.39 17.41
N THR A 83 -2.78 10.78 18.52
CA THR A 83 -1.84 9.63 18.50
C THR A 83 -2.59 8.32 18.74
N ILE A 84 -2.55 7.45 17.76
CA ILE A 84 -3.07 6.08 17.85
C ILE A 84 -2.04 5.22 18.61
N PRO A 85 -2.47 4.30 19.49
CA PRO A 85 -3.87 3.94 19.82
C PRO A 85 -4.51 4.74 20.96
N ASN A 86 -3.83 5.73 21.50
CA ASN A 86 -4.28 6.45 22.70
C ASN A 86 -5.60 7.20 22.48
N GLU A 87 -5.79 7.74 21.28
CA GLU A 87 -7.01 8.44 20.87
C GLU A 87 -7.47 7.91 19.51
N LEU A 88 -8.67 7.37 19.45
CA LEU A 88 -9.28 6.88 18.22
C LEU A 88 -10.34 7.86 17.69
N PRO A 89 -10.69 7.82 16.41
CA PRO A 89 -11.80 8.61 15.86
C PRO A 89 -13.13 8.36 16.59
N GLY A 90 -13.35 7.12 17.01
CA GLY A 90 -14.51 6.73 17.82
C GLY A 90 -14.64 7.54 19.09
N ASP A 91 -13.53 7.85 19.76
CA ASP A 91 -13.54 8.66 21.00
C ASP A 91 -13.95 10.11 20.73
N ILE A 92 -13.49 10.68 19.61
CA ILE A 92 -13.87 12.02 19.16
C ILE A 92 -15.35 12.11 18.75
N LEU A 93 -15.90 11.01 18.24
CA LEU A 93 -17.24 10.92 17.67
C LEU A 93 -18.28 10.33 18.63
N LYS A 94 -17.87 9.82 19.80
CA LYS A 94 -18.67 9.01 20.73
C LYS A 94 -20.08 9.57 21.01
N ASN A 95 -20.20 10.85 21.25
CA ASN A 95 -21.48 11.49 21.62
C ASN A 95 -22.09 12.31 20.47
N LYS A 96 -21.66 12.06 19.23
CA LYS A 96 -22.12 12.81 18.07
C LYS A 96 -23.02 11.95 17.18
N LYS A 97 -24.05 12.56 16.62
CA LYS A 97 -24.95 11.96 15.62
C LYS A 97 -24.68 12.59 14.26
N LEU A 98 -23.55 12.26 13.64
CA LEU A 98 -23.08 12.85 12.40
C LEU A 98 -23.16 11.84 11.24
N LYS A 99 -23.30 12.37 10.03
CA LYS A 99 -23.13 11.63 8.78
C LYS A 99 -21.71 11.78 8.29
N ILE A 100 -20.92 10.72 8.30
CA ILE A 100 -19.50 10.73 7.93
C ILE A 100 -19.32 9.97 6.62
N GLY A 101 -18.93 10.67 5.57
CA GLY A 101 -18.63 10.07 4.28
C GLY A 101 -17.26 9.41 4.25
N PHE A 102 -17.10 8.35 3.48
CA PHE A 102 -15.83 7.70 3.19
C PHE A 102 -15.82 7.04 1.83
N ASP A 103 -14.63 6.80 1.27
CA ASP A 103 -14.45 6.02 0.06
C ASP A 103 -14.32 4.54 0.42
N PRO A 104 -15.30 3.68 0.06
CA PRO A 104 -15.30 2.27 0.45
C PRO A 104 -14.18 1.45 -0.19
N ASN A 105 -13.52 1.95 -1.24
CA ASN A 105 -12.35 1.29 -1.84
C ASN A 105 -11.08 1.44 -1.00
N LEU A 106 -11.05 2.40 -0.06
CA LEU A 106 -9.86 2.74 0.73
C LEU A 106 -9.90 2.23 2.17
N PHE A 107 -10.95 1.53 2.55
CA PHE A 107 -11.14 0.96 3.88
C PHE A 107 -11.54 -0.52 3.79
N THR A 108 -11.16 -1.29 4.79
CA THR A 108 -11.71 -2.61 5.03
C THR A 108 -12.81 -2.50 6.11
N SER A 109 -13.76 -3.44 6.13
CA SER A 109 -14.76 -3.51 7.20
C SER A 109 -14.09 -3.64 8.58
N ARG A 110 -12.98 -4.39 8.65
CA ARG A 110 -12.17 -4.51 9.86
C ARG A 110 -11.64 -3.16 10.35
N THR A 111 -11.10 -2.34 9.45
CA THR A 111 -10.57 -1.01 9.79
C THR A 111 -11.69 -0.09 10.29
N MET A 112 -12.84 -0.12 9.61
CA MET A 112 -14.01 0.66 10.02
C MET A 112 -14.47 0.26 11.43
N ASN A 113 -14.55 -1.03 11.73
CA ASN A 113 -14.93 -1.53 13.05
C ASN A 113 -13.93 -1.11 14.13
N ILE A 114 -12.63 -1.24 13.90
CA ILE A 114 -11.61 -0.87 14.90
C ILE A 114 -11.69 0.62 15.25
N PHE A 115 -11.82 1.50 14.26
CA PHE A 115 -11.71 2.93 14.48
C PHE A 115 -13.05 3.62 14.82
N PHE A 116 -14.19 3.04 14.42
CA PHE A 116 -15.47 3.75 14.45
C PHE A 116 -16.62 2.98 15.11
N SER A 117 -16.40 1.77 15.67
CA SER A 117 -17.48 0.95 16.25
C SER A 117 -18.19 1.57 17.47
N LYS A 118 -17.53 2.47 18.18
CA LYS A 118 -18.05 3.07 19.44
C LYS A 118 -18.72 4.42 19.22
N THR A 119 -19.43 4.62 18.10
CA THR A 119 -20.02 5.91 17.76
C THR A 119 -21.50 5.78 17.40
N ASN A 120 -22.27 6.85 17.59
CA ASN A 120 -23.63 6.99 17.10
C ASN A 120 -23.70 7.64 15.72
N CYS A 121 -22.57 7.78 15.05
CA CYS A 121 -22.48 8.36 13.72
C CYS A 121 -22.91 7.37 12.62
N LYS A 122 -23.50 7.89 11.56
CA LYS A 122 -23.81 7.12 10.36
C LYS A 122 -22.67 7.24 9.35
N PHE A 123 -22.02 6.12 9.02
CA PHE A 123 -20.97 6.08 8.00
C PHE A 123 -21.60 5.82 6.62
N ILE A 124 -21.29 6.71 5.67
CA ILE A 124 -21.90 6.70 4.32
C ILE A 124 -20.80 6.38 3.31
N PRO A 125 -20.83 5.18 2.70
CA PRO A 125 -19.94 4.84 1.60
C PRO A 125 -20.33 5.68 0.36
N LEU A 126 -19.37 6.41 -0.19
CA LEU A 126 -19.60 7.24 -1.37
C LEU A 126 -19.08 6.51 -2.62
N ASN A 127 -19.80 6.65 -3.73
CA ASN A 127 -19.43 6.05 -5.01
C ASN A 127 -18.23 6.75 -5.69
N TYR A 128 -17.73 7.82 -5.11
CA TYR A 128 -16.60 8.62 -5.60
C TYR A 128 -15.84 9.25 -4.44
N ASN A 129 -14.57 9.50 -4.66
CA ASN A 129 -13.71 10.11 -3.66
C ASN A 129 -13.83 11.64 -3.70
N LEU A 130 -14.16 12.27 -2.56
CA LEU A 130 -14.35 13.74 -2.51
C LEU A 130 -13.03 14.50 -2.71
N ILE A 131 -11.89 13.91 -2.33
CA ILE A 131 -10.59 14.54 -2.58
C ILE A 131 -10.30 14.59 -4.09
N ASP A 132 -10.70 13.56 -4.83
CA ASP A 132 -10.49 13.49 -6.28
C ASP A 132 -11.30 14.56 -7.04
N LYS A 133 -12.45 14.99 -6.50
CA LYS A 133 -13.21 16.12 -7.06
C LYS A 133 -12.48 17.47 -6.97
N ILE A 134 -11.66 17.68 -5.96
CA ILE A 134 -10.96 18.94 -5.73
C ILE A 134 -9.49 18.91 -6.15
N TRP A 135 -8.95 17.75 -6.46
CA TRP A 135 -7.54 17.55 -6.77
C TRP A 135 -7.31 17.41 -8.28
N LYS A 136 -6.97 18.50 -8.94
CA LYS A 136 -6.48 18.47 -10.33
C LYS A 136 -5.08 17.85 -10.33
N ARG A 137 -4.98 16.57 -10.62
CA ARG A 137 -3.72 15.83 -10.66
C ARG A 137 -3.40 15.35 -12.07
N LYS A 138 -2.10 15.36 -12.41
CA LYS A 138 -1.62 14.65 -13.60
C LYS A 138 -1.46 13.18 -13.23
N GLU A 139 -2.19 12.30 -13.89
CA GLU A 139 -1.99 10.88 -13.74
C GLU A 139 -0.66 10.50 -14.42
N ASN A 140 0.37 10.29 -13.63
CA ASN A 140 1.62 9.72 -14.13
C ASN A 140 1.56 8.20 -13.99
N LYS A 141 0.71 7.56 -14.81
CA LYS A 141 0.57 6.11 -14.82
C LYS A 141 1.90 5.48 -15.24
N GLN A 142 2.45 4.61 -14.40
CA GLN A 142 3.61 3.80 -14.75
C GLN A 142 3.25 2.89 -15.93
N LYS A 143 3.88 3.13 -17.09
CA LYS A 143 3.60 2.39 -18.34
C LYS A 143 4.42 1.10 -18.49
N LYS A 144 5.30 0.79 -17.54
CA LYS A 144 6.15 -0.39 -17.62
C LYS A 144 5.31 -1.67 -17.59
N LYS A 145 5.60 -2.56 -18.53
CA LYS A 145 4.95 -3.87 -18.63
C LYS A 145 5.26 -4.74 -17.41
N PHE A 146 4.34 -5.63 -17.08
CA PHE A 146 4.59 -6.71 -16.14
C PHE A 146 5.60 -7.71 -16.73
N TYR A 147 6.26 -8.46 -15.87
CA TYR A 147 7.19 -9.50 -16.28
C TYR A 147 7.05 -10.74 -15.40
N ILE A 148 7.45 -11.88 -15.95
CA ILE A 148 7.45 -13.15 -15.22
C ILE A 148 8.79 -13.28 -14.51
N LEU A 149 8.74 -13.68 -13.25
CA LEU A 149 9.96 -13.97 -12.49
C LEU A 149 10.60 -15.24 -13.06
N PRO A 150 11.90 -15.23 -13.39
CA PRO A 150 12.59 -16.41 -13.92
C PRO A 150 12.53 -17.61 -12.95
N ASN A 151 12.49 -18.83 -13.50
CA ASN A 151 12.40 -20.06 -12.70
C ASN A 151 13.54 -20.23 -11.68
N ASN A 152 14.75 -19.75 -11.99
CA ASN A 152 15.87 -19.74 -11.06
C ASN A 152 15.68 -18.77 -9.87
N SER A 153 14.69 -17.90 -9.92
CA SER A 153 14.32 -17.00 -8.84
C SER A 153 13.02 -17.42 -8.15
N ALA A 154 12.07 -17.98 -8.90
CA ALA A 154 10.74 -18.33 -8.38
C ALA A 154 10.65 -19.78 -7.85
N SER A 155 11.55 -20.66 -8.24
CA SER A 155 11.70 -22.09 -7.92
C SER A 155 10.44 -22.98 -7.91
N GLU A 156 9.25 -22.45 -7.62
CA GLU A 156 7.97 -23.16 -7.67
C GLU A 156 7.09 -22.59 -8.78
N ARG A 157 6.55 -23.47 -9.64
CA ARG A 157 5.64 -23.09 -10.73
C ARG A 157 4.30 -22.61 -10.17
N TYR A 158 3.66 -21.65 -10.83
CA TYR A 158 2.37 -21.08 -10.37
C TYR A 158 1.27 -22.14 -10.30
N GLN A 159 1.27 -23.15 -11.20
CA GLN A 159 0.28 -24.24 -11.19
C GLN A 159 0.32 -25.05 -9.88
N SER A 160 1.52 -25.32 -9.34
CA SER A 160 1.68 -26.00 -8.04
C SER A 160 1.10 -25.14 -6.91
N LYS A 161 1.38 -23.83 -6.92
CA LYS A 161 0.83 -22.89 -5.94
C LYS A 161 -0.70 -22.81 -6.01
N ILE A 162 -1.28 -22.80 -7.22
CA ILE A 162 -2.74 -22.84 -7.41
C ILE A 162 -3.33 -24.11 -6.80
N ASN A 163 -2.68 -25.28 -6.95
CA ASN A 163 -3.17 -26.52 -6.36
C ASN A 163 -3.26 -26.43 -4.82
N LYS A 164 -2.30 -25.75 -4.17
CA LYS A 164 -2.35 -25.49 -2.72
C LYS A 164 -3.55 -24.62 -2.35
N ILE A 165 -3.83 -23.60 -3.15
CA ILE A 165 -4.99 -22.72 -2.93
C ILE A 165 -6.30 -23.49 -3.12
N ILE A 166 -6.42 -24.31 -4.14
CA ILE A 166 -7.61 -25.16 -4.35
C ILE A 166 -7.81 -26.14 -3.19
N PHE A 167 -6.74 -26.65 -2.62
CA PHE A 167 -6.83 -27.52 -1.42
C PHE A 167 -7.45 -26.72 -0.24
N GLU A 168 -6.99 -25.50 0.02
CA GLU A 168 -7.56 -24.65 1.08
C GLU A 168 -9.02 -24.26 0.79
N MET A 169 -9.37 -24.00 -0.47
CA MET A 169 -10.76 -23.75 -0.88
C MET A 169 -11.66 -24.95 -0.57
N ARG A 170 -11.21 -26.16 -0.88
CA ARG A 170 -11.95 -27.42 -0.62
C ARG A 170 -12.17 -27.65 0.87
N LYS A 171 -11.13 -27.44 1.68
CA LYS A 171 -11.20 -27.55 3.16
C LYS A 171 -12.28 -26.62 3.74
N ASN A 172 -12.40 -25.42 3.19
CA ASN A 172 -13.41 -24.43 3.59
C ASN A 172 -14.76 -24.62 2.87
N LYS A 173 -14.91 -25.59 1.99
CA LYS A 173 -16.10 -25.80 1.14
C LYS A 173 -16.47 -24.54 0.35
N ALA A 174 -15.46 -23.77 -0.09
CA ALA A 174 -15.62 -22.55 -0.86
C ALA A 174 -15.62 -22.83 -2.36
N GLU A 175 -16.41 -22.07 -3.10
CA GLU A 175 -16.49 -22.16 -4.57
C GLU A 175 -15.62 -21.12 -5.25
N PHE A 176 -15.39 -19.99 -4.58
CA PHE A 176 -14.55 -18.90 -5.06
C PHE A 176 -13.58 -18.41 -3.98
N PHE A 177 -12.43 -17.94 -4.42
CA PHE A 177 -11.50 -17.17 -3.59
C PHE A 177 -11.16 -15.86 -4.28
N PHE A 178 -11.49 -14.75 -3.63
CA PHE A 178 -11.14 -13.40 -4.07
C PHE A 178 -9.90 -12.92 -3.32
N ILE A 179 -8.78 -12.81 -4.04
CA ILE A 179 -7.48 -12.40 -3.51
C ILE A 179 -7.29 -10.91 -3.82
N SER A 180 -7.39 -10.08 -2.81
CA SER A 180 -7.28 -8.62 -2.91
C SER A 180 -5.86 -8.10 -2.75
N ALA A 181 -4.97 -8.84 -2.08
CA ALA A 181 -3.60 -8.44 -1.83
C ALA A 181 -2.71 -8.59 -3.09
N SER A 182 -2.28 -7.47 -3.67
CA SER A 182 -1.47 -7.47 -4.90
C SER A 182 -0.13 -8.18 -4.76
N GLU A 183 0.50 -8.15 -3.57
CA GLU A 183 1.75 -8.89 -3.29
C GLU A 183 1.55 -10.40 -3.24
N ASN A 184 0.35 -10.86 -2.84
CA ASN A 184 -0.02 -12.26 -2.86
C ASN A 184 -0.26 -12.73 -4.31
N ASN A 185 -0.91 -11.90 -5.12
CA ASN A 185 -1.09 -12.13 -6.55
C ASN A 185 0.26 -12.25 -7.27
N ALA A 186 1.19 -11.35 -6.95
CA ALA A 186 2.54 -11.35 -7.49
C ALA A 186 3.30 -12.66 -7.19
N TRP A 187 3.21 -13.15 -5.94
CA TRP A 187 3.84 -14.38 -5.52
C TRP A 187 3.15 -15.60 -6.15
N LEU A 188 1.82 -15.64 -6.13
CA LEU A 188 1.02 -16.77 -6.60
C LEU A 188 1.32 -17.09 -8.06
N LEU A 189 1.34 -16.07 -8.93
CA LEU A 189 1.52 -16.23 -10.37
C LEU A 189 2.95 -16.01 -10.85
N ASN A 190 3.91 -15.76 -9.94
CA ASN A 190 5.28 -15.38 -10.30
C ASN A 190 5.37 -14.15 -11.23
N ILE A 191 4.39 -13.27 -11.18
CA ILE A 191 4.35 -12.02 -11.95
C ILE A 191 4.93 -10.89 -11.10
N ARG A 192 5.68 -9.99 -11.74
CA ARG A 192 6.17 -8.77 -11.12
C ARG A 192 5.76 -7.55 -11.93
N GLY A 193 5.64 -6.42 -11.26
CA GLY A 193 5.30 -5.12 -11.84
C GLY A 193 6.12 -3.99 -11.23
N ASN A 194 5.82 -2.76 -11.65
CA ASN A 194 6.46 -1.55 -11.11
C ASN A 194 5.40 -0.54 -10.68
N ASP A 195 4.24 -1.00 -10.21
CA ASP A 195 3.13 -0.11 -9.86
C ASP A 195 3.31 0.55 -8.50
N SER A 196 4.09 -0.10 -7.63
CA SER A 196 4.52 0.45 -6.35
C SER A 196 6.01 0.79 -6.37
N LYS A 197 6.41 1.86 -5.68
CA LYS A 197 7.82 2.19 -5.47
C LYS A 197 8.44 1.14 -4.54
N TYR A 198 9.70 0.81 -4.76
CA TYR A 198 10.50 -0.09 -3.91
C TYR A 198 10.03 -1.55 -3.82
N THR A 199 8.85 -1.87 -4.34
CA THR A 199 8.32 -3.23 -4.37
C THR A 199 7.91 -3.61 -5.80
N PRO A 200 8.31 -4.79 -6.31
CA PRO A 200 8.01 -5.19 -7.68
C PRO A 200 6.60 -5.81 -7.81
N ILE A 201 5.58 -5.09 -7.36
CA ILE A 201 4.20 -5.56 -7.27
C ILE A 201 3.39 -5.04 -8.46
N PRO A 202 2.64 -5.92 -9.18
CA PRO A 202 1.60 -5.53 -10.13
C PRO A 202 0.32 -5.20 -9.36
N HIS A 203 -0.22 -4.00 -9.48
CA HIS A 203 -1.53 -3.68 -8.94
C HIS A 203 -2.60 -4.54 -9.61
N SER A 204 -3.19 -5.45 -8.86
CA SER A 204 -4.09 -6.48 -9.40
C SER A 204 -4.97 -7.09 -8.32
N TYR A 205 -6.06 -7.72 -8.78
CA TYR A 205 -6.89 -8.62 -7.99
C TYR A 205 -6.98 -9.97 -8.71
N ILE A 206 -7.25 -11.03 -7.97
CA ILE A 206 -7.47 -12.36 -8.54
C ILE A 206 -8.79 -12.92 -8.03
N LEU A 207 -9.54 -13.55 -8.92
CA LEU A 207 -10.67 -14.41 -8.59
C LEU A 207 -10.38 -15.81 -9.11
N ILE A 208 -10.37 -16.80 -8.21
CA ILE A 208 -10.17 -18.21 -8.53
C ILE A 208 -11.44 -18.96 -8.20
N ASP A 209 -11.92 -19.80 -9.11
CA ASP A 209 -12.99 -20.75 -8.84
C ASP A 209 -12.47 -22.16 -8.48
N LYS A 210 -13.34 -23.01 -7.98
CA LYS A 210 -13.01 -24.41 -7.61
C LYS A 210 -12.55 -25.27 -8.79
N MET A 211 -12.81 -24.85 -10.03
CA MET A 211 -12.39 -25.52 -11.28
C MET A 211 -11.04 -25.04 -11.76
N LYS A 212 -10.36 -24.18 -10.99
CA LYS A 212 -9.06 -23.54 -11.30
C LYS A 212 -9.11 -22.51 -12.44
N ASN A 213 -10.29 -21.99 -12.78
CA ASN A 213 -10.37 -20.82 -13.66
C ASN A 213 -9.90 -19.58 -12.89
N ILE A 214 -9.01 -18.79 -13.50
CA ILE A 214 -8.37 -17.65 -12.87
C ILE A 214 -8.67 -16.41 -13.68
N ASN A 215 -9.34 -15.46 -13.04
CA ASN A 215 -9.49 -14.10 -13.55
C ASN A 215 -8.45 -13.20 -12.88
N PHE A 216 -7.54 -12.64 -13.66
CA PHE A 216 -6.53 -11.68 -13.20
C PHE A 216 -6.94 -10.27 -13.64
N PHE A 217 -7.34 -9.45 -12.69
CA PHE A 217 -7.83 -8.08 -12.94
C PHE A 217 -6.68 -7.08 -12.78
N CYS A 218 -6.38 -6.35 -13.85
CA CYS A 218 -5.30 -5.36 -13.87
C CYS A 218 -5.52 -4.34 -14.98
N ASP A 219 -4.57 -3.40 -15.11
CA ASP A 219 -4.45 -2.55 -16.29
C ASP A 219 -3.90 -3.38 -17.46
N LEU A 220 -4.76 -3.66 -18.46
CA LEU A 220 -4.39 -4.50 -19.62
C LEU A 220 -3.27 -3.90 -20.48
N GLN A 221 -3.04 -2.59 -20.43
CA GLN A 221 -1.93 -1.95 -21.11
C GLN A 221 -0.56 -2.44 -20.59
N LYS A 222 -0.52 -3.03 -19.38
CA LYS A 222 0.71 -3.56 -18.76
C LYS A 222 0.98 -5.02 -19.06
N ILE A 223 0.06 -5.72 -19.71
CA ILE A 223 0.21 -7.14 -20.08
C ILE A 223 1.04 -7.25 -21.36
N PRO A 224 2.20 -7.94 -21.32
CA PRO A 224 2.95 -8.27 -22.54
C PRO A 224 2.23 -9.31 -23.38
N SER A 225 2.42 -9.30 -24.70
CA SER A 225 1.88 -10.33 -25.62
C SER A 225 2.35 -11.76 -25.24
N SER A 226 3.57 -11.89 -24.73
CA SER A 226 4.14 -13.16 -24.27
C SER A 226 3.37 -13.81 -23.10
N PHE A 227 2.59 -13.05 -22.32
CA PHE A 227 1.84 -13.61 -21.19
C PHE A 227 0.78 -14.62 -21.64
N LYS A 228 0.14 -14.40 -22.79
CA LYS A 228 -0.85 -15.34 -23.33
C LYS A 228 -0.28 -16.74 -23.57
N LYS A 229 1.01 -16.83 -23.92
CA LYS A 229 1.70 -18.10 -24.12
C LYS A 229 2.07 -18.82 -22.81
N ASN A 230 2.30 -18.05 -21.74
CA ASN A 230 2.76 -18.59 -20.45
C ASN A 230 1.61 -18.88 -19.46
N PHE A 231 0.42 -18.33 -19.72
CA PHE A 231 -0.73 -18.39 -18.82
C PHE A 231 -2.01 -18.80 -19.58
N ASP A 232 -2.05 -20.03 -20.06
CA ASP A 232 -3.16 -20.60 -20.84
C ASP A 232 -4.51 -20.61 -20.10
N LYS A 233 -4.48 -20.80 -18.77
CA LYS A 233 -5.67 -20.87 -17.90
C LYS A 233 -5.99 -19.56 -17.17
N ILE A 234 -5.30 -18.47 -17.49
CA ILE A 234 -5.52 -17.18 -16.85
C ILE A 234 -6.18 -16.22 -17.82
N LYS A 235 -7.34 -15.73 -17.44
CA LYS A 235 -8.03 -14.65 -18.16
C LYS A 235 -7.60 -13.30 -17.61
N PHE A 236 -6.88 -12.53 -18.42
CA PHE A 236 -6.53 -11.14 -18.09
C PHE A 236 -7.70 -10.23 -18.40
N ILE A 237 -8.16 -9.48 -17.40
CA ILE A 237 -9.37 -8.66 -17.47
C ILE A 237 -9.04 -7.24 -16.99
N ASN A 238 -9.63 -6.24 -17.64
CA ASN A 238 -9.49 -4.86 -17.18
C ASN A 238 -10.07 -4.72 -15.76
N VAL A 239 -9.32 -4.09 -14.86
CA VAL A 239 -9.71 -3.89 -13.46
C VAL A 239 -11.07 -3.19 -13.31
N ASN A 240 -11.46 -2.35 -14.25
CA ASN A 240 -12.76 -1.67 -14.22
C ASN A 240 -13.94 -2.62 -14.35
N ASN A 241 -13.74 -3.84 -14.86
CA ASN A 241 -14.81 -4.83 -15.05
C ASN A 241 -15.05 -5.71 -13.81
N ILE A 242 -14.23 -5.57 -12.77
CA ILE A 242 -14.29 -6.44 -11.58
C ILE A 242 -15.65 -6.36 -10.88
N LYS A 243 -16.20 -5.16 -10.69
CA LYS A 243 -17.54 -4.96 -10.11
C LYS A 243 -18.59 -5.76 -10.87
N ASN A 244 -18.65 -5.60 -12.19
CA ASN A 244 -19.63 -6.28 -13.05
C ASN A 244 -19.49 -7.82 -13.01
N ILE A 245 -18.28 -8.34 -12.84
CA ILE A 245 -18.05 -9.79 -12.75
C ILE A 245 -18.49 -10.32 -11.39
N LEU A 246 -18.07 -9.66 -10.30
CA LEU A 246 -18.43 -10.08 -8.95
C LEU A 246 -19.94 -10.03 -8.69
N SER A 247 -20.64 -8.97 -9.14
CA SER A 247 -22.08 -8.81 -8.94
C SER A 247 -22.93 -9.84 -9.69
N LYS A 248 -22.41 -10.48 -10.74
CA LYS A 248 -23.12 -11.54 -11.49
C LYS A 248 -23.02 -12.92 -10.82
N ILE A 249 -22.14 -13.09 -9.86
CA ILE A 249 -21.97 -14.36 -9.13
C ILE A 249 -22.96 -14.35 -7.95
N THR A 250 -23.82 -15.35 -7.88
CA THR A 250 -24.87 -15.41 -6.86
C THR A 250 -24.94 -16.79 -6.21
N ARG A 251 -25.37 -16.84 -4.97
CA ARG A 251 -25.60 -18.07 -4.17
C ARG A 251 -24.36 -18.97 -4.04
N LYS A 252 -23.18 -18.33 -3.96
CA LYS A 252 -21.87 -19.00 -3.85
C LYS A 252 -21.21 -18.72 -2.51
N LYS A 253 -20.20 -19.54 -2.17
CA LYS A 253 -19.35 -19.34 -1.01
C LYS A 253 -18.01 -18.78 -1.45
N PHE A 254 -17.67 -17.61 -0.93
CA PHE A 254 -16.42 -16.92 -1.21
C PHE A 254 -15.50 -16.93 0.00
N ILE A 255 -14.23 -17.22 -0.20
CA ILE A 255 -13.18 -16.83 0.74
C ILE A 255 -12.73 -15.42 0.40
N ILE A 256 -12.61 -14.58 1.41
CA ILE A 256 -11.92 -13.28 1.35
C ILE A 256 -11.03 -13.14 2.59
N ASP A 257 -10.01 -12.28 2.50
CA ASP A 257 -9.28 -11.80 3.68
C ASP A 257 -9.77 -10.39 4.03
N GLY A 258 -10.53 -10.26 5.11
CA GLY A 258 -11.10 -9.00 5.57
C GLY A 258 -10.06 -7.98 6.04
N SER A 259 -8.77 -8.35 6.10
CA SER A 259 -7.68 -7.41 6.38
C SER A 259 -7.19 -6.68 5.12
N THR A 260 -7.45 -7.24 3.92
CA THR A 260 -7.01 -6.71 2.64
C THR A 260 -8.14 -6.47 1.64
N CYS A 261 -9.30 -7.10 1.83
CA CYS A 261 -10.48 -6.87 1.00
C CYS A 261 -11.12 -5.53 1.37
N SER A 262 -11.28 -4.64 0.38
CA SER A 262 -11.94 -3.36 0.63
C SER A 262 -13.42 -3.55 0.99
N PHE A 263 -13.95 -2.63 1.77
CA PHE A 263 -15.39 -2.54 2.10
C PHE A 263 -16.25 -2.58 0.84
N PHE A 264 -15.79 -1.97 -0.24
CA PHE A 264 -16.47 -1.97 -1.53
C PHE A 264 -16.65 -3.38 -2.11
N PHE A 265 -15.57 -4.18 -2.18
CA PHE A 265 -15.64 -5.53 -2.74
C PHE A 265 -16.35 -6.51 -1.79
N GLU A 266 -16.12 -6.36 -0.49
CA GLU A 266 -16.80 -7.16 0.51
C GLU A 266 -18.33 -6.99 0.40
N ASN A 267 -18.84 -5.75 0.27
CA ASN A 267 -20.26 -5.48 0.11
C ASN A 267 -20.82 -6.09 -1.19
N ILE A 268 -20.15 -5.91 -2.33
CA ILE A 268 -20.59 -6.49 -3.60
C ILE A 268 -20.71 -8.02 -3.50
N ILE A 269 -19.73 -8.66 -2.88
CA ILE A 269 -19.72 -10.12 -2.74
C ILE A 269 -20.83 -10.56 -1.77
N SER A 270 -20.96 -9.90 -0.61
CA SER A 270 -21.91 -10.27 0.43
C SER A 270 -23.38 -10.04 0.06
N GLU A 271 -23.66 -9.17 -0.90
CA GLU A 271 -25.03 -8.86 -1.34
C GLU A 271 -25.79 -10.11 -1.81
N ASN A 272 -25.11 -11.01 -2.53
CA ASN A 272 -25.76 -12.21 -3.10
C ASN A 272 -25.03 -13.52 -2.77
N ASN A 273 -23.99 -13.51 -1.91
CA ASN A 273 -23.15 -14.67 -1.65
C ASN A 273 -22.80 -14.78 -0.15
N LYS A 274 -22.38 -15.97 0.26
CA LYS A 274 -21.85 -16.22 1.60
C LYS A 274 -20.35 -15.98 1.65
N ILE A 275 -19.91 -15.10 2.54
CA ILE A 275 -18.49 -14.84 2.80
C ILE A 275 -17.96 -15.76 3.90
N ILE A 276 -16.79 -16.31 3.66
CA ILE A 276 -15.91 -16.97 4.61
C ILE A 276 -14.70 -16.04 4.79
N ASN A 277 -14.67 -15.32 5.90
CA ASN A 277 -13.60 -14.38 6.19
C ASN A 277 -12.44 -15.12 6.87
N ASN A 278 -11.42 -15.46 6.12
CA ASN A 278 -10.21 -16.13 6.57
C ASN A 278 -8.98 -15.35 6.13
N GLN A 279 -7.90 -15.42 6.91
CA GLN A 279 -6.61 -14.93 6.47
C GLN A 279 -6.20 -15.60 5.15
N ASP A 280 -5.71 -14.82 4.20
CA ASP A 280 -5.23 -15.36 2.92
C ASP A 280 -4.09 -16.37 3.17
N PRO A 281 -4.26 -17.66 2.81
CA PRO A 281 -3.28 -18.70 3.04
C PRO A 281 -1.95 -18.44 2.32
N ILE A 282 -1.93 -17.57 1.33
CA ILE A 282 -0.71 -17.19 0.61
C ILE A 282 0.30 -16.52 1.54
N TYR A 283 -0.15 -15.79 2.56
CA TYR A 283 0.77 -15.20 3.55
C TYR A 283 1.62 -16.26 4.24
N PHE A 284 1.01 -17.36 4.64
CA PHE A 284 1.73 -18.49 5.23
C PHE A 284 2.60 -19.20 4.18
N LEU A 285 2.06 -19.52 3.01
CA LEU A 285 2.77 -20.25 1.96
C LEU A 285 4.02 -19.51 1.49
N LYS A 286 3.96 -18.18 1.29
CA LYS A 286 5.12 -17.39 0.87
C LYS A 286 6.14 -17.14 1.99
N SER A 287 5.75 -17.32 3.25
CA SER A 287 6.68 -17.20 4.37
C SER A 287 7.71 -18.32 4.42
N ILE A 288 7.35 -19.51 3.91
CA ILE A 288 8.23 -20.69 3.83
C ILE A 288 9.03 -20.60 2.54
N LYS A 289 10.33 -20.31 2.66
CA LYS A 289 11.23 -20.15 1.51
C LYS A 289 11.75 -21.49 1.02
N THR A 290 11.81 -21.66 -0.29
CA THR A 290 12.47 -22.79 -0.92
C THR A 290 14.00 -22.70 -0.79
N LYS A 291 14.70 -23.81 -0.97
CA LYS A 291 16.18 -23.81 -0.93
C LYS A 291 16.79 -22.79 -1.89
N ASN A 292 16.24 -22.69 -3.11
CA ASN A 292 16.74 -21.75 -4.11
C ASN A 292 16.47 -20.29 -3.73
N GLU A 293 15.32 -19.98 -3.13
CA GLU A 293 15.03 -18.63 -2.60
C GLU A 293 16.01 -18.28 -1.46
N ILE A 294 16.30 -19.22 -0.55
CA ILE A 294 17.29 -19.04 0.53
C ILE A 294 18.66 -18.74 -0.04
N GLU A 295 19.13 -19.52 -1.03
CA GLU A 295 20.43 -19.28 -1.65
C GLU A 295 20.51 -17.93 -2.39
N ASN A 296 19.44 -17.53 -3.06
CA ASN A 296 19.36 -16.23 -3.71
C ASN A 296 19.37 -15.08 -2.69
N ILE A 297 18.67 -15.23 -1.55
CA ILE A 297 18.70 -14.27 -0.44
C ILE A 297 20.09 -14.14 0.13
N LYS A 298 20.80 -15.25 0.42
CA LYS A 298 22.18 -15.25 0.89
C LYS A 298 23.11 -14.51 -0.07
N LYS A 299 23.03 -14.81 -1.38
CA LYS A 299 23.82 -14.10 -2.40
C LYS A 299 23.53 -12.61 -2.44
N ALA A 300 22.25 -12.21 -2.36
CA ALA A 300 21.87 -10.81 -2.33
C ALA A 300 22.45 -10.08 -1.13
N HIS A 301 22.46 -10.70 0.06
CA HIS A 301 23.07 -10.13 1.27
C HIS A 301 24.59 -9.99 1.15
N ILE A 302 25.29 -10.94 0.53
CA ILE A 302 26.75 -10.83 0.27
C ILE A 302 27.03 -9.62 -0.62
N TYR A 303 26.28 -9.44 -1.70
CA TYR A 303 26.47 -8.30 -2.60
C TYR A 303 26.14 -6.96 -1.94
N ASP A 304 25.06 -6.90 -1.16
CA ASP A 304 24.69 -5.67 -0.45
C ASP A 304 25.68 -5.37 0.69
N GLY A 305 26.13 -6.39 1.42
CA GLY A 305 27.15 -6.28 2.44
C GLY A 305 28.48 -5.72 1.89
N ALA A 306 28.92 -6.21 0.73
CA ALA A 306 30.11 -5.67 0.07
C ALA A 306 29.94 -4.19 -0.33
N ALA A 307 28.75 -3.78 -0.80
CA ALA A 307 28.46 -2.38 -1.11
C ALA A 307 28.46 -1.50 0.14
N LEU A 308 27.86 -2.00 1.22
CA LEU A 308 27.84 -1.31 2.52
C LEU A 308 29.22 -1.17 3.13
N THR A 309 30.06 -2.22 3.10
CA THR A 309 31.45 -2.17 3.59
C THR A 309 32.26 -1.13 2.84
N LYS A 310 32.14 -1.07 1.51
CA LYS A 310 32.78 -0.03 0.69
C LYS A 310 32.29 1.37 1.06
N TYR A 311 31.01 1.52 1.40
CA TYR A 311 30.45 2.78 1.85
C TYR A 311 31.01 3.19 3.23
N LEU A 312 31.06 2.28 4.19
CA LEU A 312 31.60 2.53 5.51
C LEU A 312 33.11 2.92 5.46
N PHE A 313 33.88 2.22 4.65
CA PHE A 313 35.28 2.60 4.39
C PHE A 313 35.36 4.00 3.75
N TRP A 314 34.53 4.27 2.77
CA TRP A 314 34.54 5.58 2.11
C TRP A 314 34.18 6.71 3.06
N ILE A 315 33.13 6.58 3.87
CA ILE A 315 32.69 7.64 4.78
C ILE A 315 33.75 7.92 5.82
N LYS A 316 34.33 6.85 6.44
CA LYS A 316 35.40 6.97 7.42
C LYS A 316 36.61 7.76 6.90
N ASN A 317 37.05 7.52 5.67
CA ASN A 317 38.22 8.15 5.08
C ASN A 317 37.97 9.54 4.47
N ASN A 318 36.71 9.94 4.28
CA ASN A 318 36.35 11.20 3.62
C ASN A 318 35.58 12.18 4.51
N PHE A 319 35.12 11.74 5.69
CA PHE A 319 34.25 12.52 6.56
C PHE A 319 34.85 13.90 6.93
N GLU A 320 36.10 13.94 7.34
CA GLU A 320 36.80 15.19 7.71
C GLU A 320 37.31 15.99 6.50
N LYS A 321 37.57 15.30 5.39
CA LYS A 321 38.18 15.88 4.17
C LYS A 321 37.17 16.50 3.24
N LYS A 322 35.88 16.10 3.32
CA LYS A 322 34.81 16.45 2.38
C LYS A 322 33.56 16.90 3.09
N LYS A 323 32.85 17.81 2.47
CA LYS A 323 31.52 18.23 2.91
C LYS A 323 30.49 17.16 2.54
N ILE A 324 30.22 16.23 3.46
CA ILE A 324 29.24 15.14 3.24
C ILE A 324 27.90 15.56 3.84
N THR A 325 26.82 15.41 3.07
CA THR A 325 25.46 15.67 3.50
C THR A 325 24.64 14.37 3.48
N GLU A 326 23.49 14.37 4.15
CA GLU A 326 22.55 13.24 4.18
C GLU A 326 22.23 12.71 2.78
N ILE A 327 21.91 13.62 1.83
CA ILE A 327 21.62 13.25 0.43
C ILE A 327 22.88 12.68 -0.25
N SER A 328 24.04 13.31 -0.08
CA SER A 328 25.27 12.83 -0.74
C SER A 328 25.73 11.49 -0.20
N ALA A 329 25.56 11.24 1.10
CA ALA A 329 25.83 9.96 1.74
C ALA A 329 24.90 8.86 1.19
N ALA A 330 23.58 9.10 1.17
CA ALA A 330 22.62 8.17 0.60
C ALA A 330 22.91 7.86 -0.88
N GLN A 331 23.24 8.88 -1.68
CA GLN A 331 23.60 8.72 -3.10
C GLN A 331 24.87 7.90 -3.29
N LYS A 332 25.86 8.05 -2.38
CA LYS A 332 27.11 7.28 -2.46
C LYS A 332 26.87 5.80 -2.23
N LEU A 333 26.07 5.44 -1.22
CA LEU A 333 25.70 4.03 -0.98
C LEU A 333 24.91 3.45 -2.17
N PHE A 334 23.93 4.20 -2.69
CA PHE A 334 23.21 3.81 -3.90
C PHE A 334 24.14 3.52 -5.07
N ASN A 335 25.17 4.36 -5.29
CA ASN A 335 26.13 4.19 -6.37
C ASN A 335 27.00 2.93 -6.19
N PHE A 336 27.35 2.56 -4.94
CA PHE A 336 28.06 1.30 -4.67
C PHE A 336 27.15 0.09 -4.97
N ARG A 337 25.89 0.11 -4.55
CA ARG A 337 24.90 -0.94 -4.85
C ARG A 337 24.68 -1.11 -6.35
N LYS A 338 24.55 0.01 -7.09
CA LYS A 338 24.32 0.03 -8.55
C LYS A 338 25.47 -0.60 -9.35
N LYS A 339 26.67 -0.71 -8.80
CA LYS A 339 27.81 -1.41 -9.45
C LYS A 339 27.57 -2.91 -9.62
N ASN A 340 26.68 -3.51 -8.84
CA ASN A 340 26.30 -4.90 -9.03
C ASN A 340 25.37 -5.03 -10.24
N LYS A 341 25.77 -5.85 -11.23
CA LYS A 341 24.99 -6.10 -12.44
C LYS A 341 23.58 -6.67 -12.18
N ASN A 342 23.37 -7.32 -11.04
CA ASN A 342 22.10 -7.88 -10.63
C ASN A 342 21.22 -6.88 -9.86
N PHE A 343 21.73 -5.69 -9.54
CA PHE A 343 20.96 -4.66 -8.86
C PHE A 343 19.79 -4.20 -9.74
N LYS A 344 18.56 -4.21 -9.19
CA LYS A 344 17.36 -3.76 -9.88
C LYS A 344 16.93 -2.37 -9.39
N PHE A 345 16.67 -2.25 -8.10
CA PHE A 345 16.26 -1.00 -7.42
C PHE A 345 16.40 -1.18 -5.91
N LEU A 346 16.26 -0.08 -5.16
CA LEU A 346 16.24 -0.13 -3.70
C LEU A 346 14.93 -0.76 -3.19
N SER A 347 15.00 -1.54 -2.11
CA SER A 347 13.82 -2.14 -1.46
C SER A 347 13.04 -1.16 -0.57
N PHE A 348 13.67 -0.03 -0.20
CA PHE A 348 13.05 1.09 0.52
C PHE A 348 13.89 2.36 0.33
N PRO A 349 13.36 3.56 0.62
CA PRO A 349 14.12 4.79 0.54
C PRO A 349 15.26 4.78 1.58
N THR A 350 16.44 5.22 1.17
CA THR A 350 17.56 5.32 2.12
C THR A 350 17.22 6.31 3.23
N ILE A 351 17.36 5.88 4.48
CA ILE A 351 17.23 6.72 5.66
C ILE A 351 18.64 7.20 6.02
N SER A 352 18.87 8.50 5.88
CA SER A 352 20.14 9.16 6.22
C SER A 352 19.77 10.44 6.93
N GLY A 353 19.73 10.39 8.26
CA GLY A 353 19.43 11.52 9.14
C GLY A 353 20.64 11.84 10.02
N SER A 354 20.91 13.12 10.26
CA SER A 354 21.99 13.63 11.10
C SER A 354 21.47 14.66 12.09
N GLY A 355 21.88 14.58 13.35
CA GLY A 355 21.45 15.45 14.41
C GLY A 355 19.93 15.43 14.59
N PRO A 356 19.23 16.59 14.60
CA PRO A 356 17.78 16.64 14.79
C PRO A 356 16.95 15.82 13.79
N ASN A 357 17.49 15.55 12.58
CA ASN A 357 16.82 14.73 11.59
C ASN A 357 16.85 13.23 11.94
N GLY A 358 17.82 12.79 12.77
CA GLY A 358 17.89 11.43 13.30
C GLY A 358 16.73 11.05 14.22
N ALA A 359 16.04 12.03 14.82
CA ALA A 359 14.86 11.81 15.64
C ALA A 359 13.60 11.49 14.84
N ILE A 360 13.61 11.70 13.53
CA ILE A 360 12.45 11.48 12.65
C ILE A 360 12.48 10.08 12.09
N ILE A 361 11.55 9.24 12.53
CA ILE A 361 11.42 7.87 12.04
C ILE A 361 11.03 7.86 10.55
N HIS A 362 11.65 6.99 9.77
CA HIS A 362 11.51 6.94 8.30
C HIS A 362 11.87 8.27 7.62
N TYR A 363 12.82 9.01 8.22
CA TYR A 363 13.27 10.29 7.66
C TYR A 363 13.72 10.14 6.20
N LYS A 364 13.34 11.13 5.41
CA LYS A 364 13.79 11.26 4.03
C LYS A 364 14.34 12.66 3.81
N ALA A 365 15.62 12.76 3.57
CA ALA A 365 16.27 14.03 3.27
C ALA A 365 15.69 14.65 2.00
N THR A 366 15.39 15.95 2.05
CA THR A 366 14.94 16.79 0.93
C THR A 366 15.95 17.91 0.71
N LYS A 367 15.83 18.64 -0.38
CA LYS A 367 16.71 19.81 -0.64
C LYS A 367 16.65 20.82 0.53
N THR A 368 15.48 20.97 1.16
CA THR A 368 15.27 21.94 2.26
C THR A 368 15.65 21.40 3.63
N SER A 369 15.61 20.08 3.85
CA SER A 369 15.92 19.46 5.15
C SER A 369 17.34 18.84 5.20
N ASN A 370 18.05 18.80 4.08
CA ASN A 370 19.36 18.17 3.93
C ASN A 370 20.42 18.81 4.82
N ARG A 371 20.97 18.08 5.75
CA ARG A 371 22.00 18.54 6.68
C ARG A 371 23.39 18.01 6.28
N ARG A 372 24.43 18.74 6.69
CA ARG A 372 25.80 18.22 6.72
C ARG A 372 25.92 17.22 7.89
N LEU A 373 26.64 16.15 7.69
CA LEU A 373 27.05 15.25 8.75
C LEU A 373 28.17 15.93 9.57
N ASN A 374 28.00 16.02 10.87
CA ASN A 374 28.97 16.61 11.78
C ASN A 374 29.50 15.57 12.77
N LYS A 375 30.75 15.77 13.25
CA LYS A 375 31.36 14.91 14.26
C LYS A 375 30.58 14.99 15.57
N GLY A 376 30.32 13.86 16.21
CA GLY A 376 29.58 13.79 17.46
C GLY A 376 28.05 13.87 17.34
N GLU A 377 27.50 14.00 16.13
CA GLU A 377 26.04 13.85 15.86
C GLU A 377 25.70 12.40 15.49
N ILE A 378 24.52 11.95 15.91
CA ILE A 378 23.95 10.66 15.49
C ILE A 378 23.34 10.86 14.12
#